data_5b507e09c9a9af0a4cce826fc4f6fa84
#
_entry.id   5b507e09c9a9af0a4cce826fc4f6fa84
#
_cell.length_a   1.000
_cell.length_b   1.000
_cell.length_c   1.000
_cell.angle_alpha   90.00
_cell.angle_beta   90.00
_cell.angle_gamma   90.00
#
_symmetry.space_group_name_H-M   'P 1'
#
loop_
_entity.id
_entity.type
_entity.pdbx_description
1 polymer ?
#
loop_
_entity_poly.entity_id
_entity_poly.type
_entity_poly.pdbx_seq_one_letter_code
_entity_poly.pdbx_strand_id
1 'polypeptide(L)'
;MNKILLIAMIVLLTACSVGEKRVKIFSVEEPRAKLNLPKPEALDLEKVRWIIITSENAQEVFAKLEAEGIDPVLFGLTDKDFEMIARNFAQIRQKLQETNNLLEEYKKYYEETE
;
A
#
# COMPACT_ATOMS: atom_id res chain seq x y z
N MET A 1 -60.41 1.97 -55.22
CA MET A 1 -59.98 1.08 -54.09
C MET A 1 -58.49 1.01 -53.90
N ASN A 2 -57.70 0.92 -54.93
CA ASN A 2 -56.20 0.77 -54.73
C ASN A 2 -55.51 1.97 -54.12
N LYS A 3 -56.00 3.21 -54.33
CA LYS A 3 -55.36 4.41 -53.74
C LYS A 3 -55.57 4.52 -52.23
N ILE A 4 -56.74 4.11 -51.75
CA ILE A 4 -57.05 4.13 -50.30
C ILE A 4 -56.26 3.05 -49.58
N LEU A 5 -56.08 1.90 -50.19
CA LEU A 5 -55.24 0.82 -49.61
C LEU A 5 -53.75 1.20 -49.50
N LEU A 6 -53.27 1.95 -50.50
CA LEU A 6 -51.91 2.41 -50.55
C LEU A 6 -51.65 3.48 -49.49
N ILE A 7 -52.57 4.39 -49.23
CA ILE A 7 -52.53 5.39 -48.18
C ILE A 7 -52.55 4.73 -46.77
N ALA A 8 -53.45 3.74 -46.60
CA ALA A 8 -53.55 2.99 -45.36
C ALA A 8 -52.24 2.23 -45.03
N MET A 9 -51.56 1.70 -46.03
CA MET A 9 -50.28 1.01 -45.87
C MET A 9 -49.16 1.96 -45.53
N ILE A 10 -49.15 3.17 -46.04
CA ILE A 10 -48.13 4.21 -45.68
C ILE A 10 -48.28 4.69 -44.21
N VAL A 11 -49.52 4.85 -43.74
CA VAL A 11 -49.82 5.27 -42.37
C VAL A 11 -49.43 4.19 -41.38
N LEU A 12 -49.54 2.92 -41.72
CA LEU A 12 -49.08 1.82 -40.85
C LEU A 12 -47.56 1.72 -40.73
N LEU A 13 -46.80 2.19 -41.72
CA LEU A 13 -45.31 2.19 -41.68
C LEU A 13 -44.75 3.31 -40.84
N THR A 14 -45.50 4.38 -40.58
CA THR A 14 -45.02 5.49 -39.73
C THR A 14 -45.29 5.30 -38.25
N ALA A 15 -46.04 4.27 -37.85
CA ALA A 15 -46.38 4.00 -36.46
C ALA A 15 -45.27 3.30 -35.66
N CYS A 16 -44.18 2.87 -36.30
CA CYS A 16 -43.04 2.19 -35.63
C CYS A 16 -41.89 3.09 -35.20
N SER A 17 -42.11 4.41 -35.17
CA SER A 17 -41.16 5.29 -34.46
C SER A 17 -41.47 5.26 -32.96
N VAL A 18 -41.29 4.10 -32.32
CA VAL A 18 -41.16 4.02 -30.90
C VAL A 18 -39.80 4.66 -30.58
N GLY A 19 -39.84 5.93 -30.16
CA GLY A 19 -38.66 6.63 -29.74
C GLY A 19 -37.90 5.79 -28.74
N GLU A 20 -36.63 5.51 -29.03
CA GLU A 20 -35.71 4.93 -28.06
C GLU A 20 -35.75 5.78 -26.78
N LYS A 21 -36.49 5.32 -25.78
CA LYS A 21 -36.34 5.84 -24.43
C LYS A 21 -34.93 5.48 -24.00
N ARG A 22 -34.00 6.40 -24.23
CA ARG A 22 -32.69 6.31 -23.59
C ARG A 22 -32.92 6.33 -22.08
N VAL A 23 -32.93 5.15 -21.49
CA VAL A 23 -32.88 5.01 -20.05
C VAL A 23 -31.54 5.58 -19.63
N LYS A 24 -31.52 6.83 -19.20
CA LYS A 24 -30.37 7.40 -18.51
C LYS A 24 -30.30 6.66 -17.19
N ILE A 25 -29.46 5.62 -17.13
CA ILE A 25 -29.06 5.02 -15.89
C ILE A 25 -28.17 6.07 -15.23
N PHE A 26 -28.75 6.85 -14.35
CA PHE A 26 -27.97 7.67 -13.45
C PHE A 26 -27.34 6.69 -12.45
N SER A 27 -26.10 6.31 -12.66
CA SER A 27 -25.30 5.75 -11.59
C SER A 27 -25.11 6.90 -10.60
N VAL A 28 -25.95 6.95 -9.60
CA VAL A 28 -25.67 7.77 -8.41
C VAL A 28 -24.52 7.05 -7.73
N GLU A 29 -23.30 7.52 -7.97
CA GLU A 29 -22.18 7.14 -7.13
C GLU A 29 -22.48 7.72 -5.74
N GLU A 30 -22.92 6.86 -4.84
CA GLU A 30 -22.99 7.25 -3.42
C GLU A 30 -21.60 7.71 -2.99
N PRO A 31 -21.47 8.94 -2.47
CA PRO A 31 -20.19 9.42 -1.97
C PRO A 31 -19.72 8.47 -0.88
N ARG A 32 -18.59 7.82 -1.08
CA ARG A 32 -18.01 6.90 -0.11
C ARG A 32 -17.66 7.69 1.16
N ALA A 33 -18.07 7.16 2.31
CA ALA A 33 -17.71 7.75 3.59
C ALA A 33 -16.19 7.79 3.75
N LYS A 34 -15.65 8.96 4.10
CA LYS A 34 -14.22 9.12 4.42
C LYS A 34 -13.90 8.31 5.66
N LEU A 35 -12.90 7.46 5.60
CA LEU A 35 -12.55 6.57 6.70
C LEU A 35 -11.89 7.28 7.89
N ASN A 36 -11.25 8.43 7.67
CA ASN A 36 -10.56 9.23 8.70
C ASN A 36 -9.71 8.40 9.68
N LEU A 37 -9.08 7.34 9.17
CA LEU A 37 -8.22 6.49 9.99
C LEU A 37 -6.94 7.24 10.36
N PRO A 38 -6.47 7.11 11.62
CA PRO A 38 -5.20 7.69 12.00
C PRO A 38 -4.04 7.06 11.22
N LYS A 39 -3.02 7.86 10.92
CA LYS A 39 -1.79 7.32 10.35
C LYS A 39 -1.11 6.41 11.37
N PRO A 40 -0.45 5.33 10.93
CA PRO A 40 0.38 4.53 11.81
C PRO A 40 1.44 5.41 12.49
N GLU A 41 1.64 5.20 13.78
CA GLU A 41 2.70 5.89 14.51
C GLU A 41 4.08 5.48 14.00
N ALA A 42 5.05 6.39 14.09
CA ALA A 42 6.43 6.09 13.75
C ALA A 42 7.00 5.05 14.73
N LEU A 43 7.80 4.14 14.23
CA LEU A 43 8.50 3.17 15.08
C LEU A 43 9.57 3.88 15.90
N ASP A 44 9.51 3.72 17.21
CA ASP A 44 10.57 4.10 18.14
C ASP A 44 11.43 2.86 18.43
N LEU A 45 12.48 2.69 17.64
CA LEU A 45 13.37 1.53 17.75
C LEU A 45 14.53 1.83 18.69
N GLU A 46 14.76 0.93 19.63
CA GLU A 46 15.91 0.99 20.52
C GLU A 46 17.24 0.88 19.74
N LYS A 47 18.25 1.60 20.22
CA LYS A 47 19.58 1.57 19.61
C LYS A 47 20.34 0.34 20.07
N VAL A 48 20.75 -0.48 19.13
CA VAL A 48 21.60 -1.64 19.36
C VAL A 48 23.07 -1.21 19.32
N ARG A 49 23.83 -1.60 20.35
CA ARG A 49 25.28 -1.41 20.39
C ARG A 49 25.96 -2.63 19.77
N TRP A 50 26.63 -2.42 18.66
CA TRP A 50 27.45 -3.46 18.03
C TRP A 50 28.87 -3.46 18.60
N ILE A 51 29.37 -4.62 18.94
CA ILE A 51 30.75 -4.82 19.42
C ILE A 51 31.43 -5.73 18.39
N ILE A 52 32.55 -5.25 17.85
CA ILE A 52 33.36 -6.03 16.92
C ILE A 52 34.37 -6.81 17.71
N ILE A 53 34.30 -8.14 17.60
CA ILE A 53 35.20 -9.07 18.26
C ILE A 53 36.06 -9.74 17.20
N THR A 54 37.39 -9.67 17.41
CA THR A 54 38.40 -10.33 16.58
C THR A 54 39.21 -11.28 17.44
N SER A 55 40.01 -12.13 16.83
CA SER A 55 40.94 -13.00 17.54
C SER A 55 41.94 -12.22 18.41
N GLU A 56 42.21 -10.97 18.06
CA GLU A 56 43.19 -10.12 18.75
C GLU A 56 42.60 -9.41 19.97
N ASN A 57 41.32 -9.02 19.91
CA ASN A 57 40.69 -8.20 20.95
C ASN A 57 39.70 -8.98 21.84
N ALA A 58 39.46 -10.27 21.56
CA ALA A 58 38.43 -11.05 22.25
C ALA A 58 38.58 -11.04 23.78
N GLN A 59 39.79 -11.27 24.29
CA GLN A 59 40.05 -11.29 25.75
C GLN A 59 39.75 -9.94 26.40
N GLU A 60 40.18 -8.86 25.80
CA GLU A 60 39.93 -7.50 26.30
C GLU A 60 38.42 -7.17 26.32
N VAL A 61 37.70 -7.52 25.23
CA VAL A 61 36.27 -7.29 25.15
C VAL A 61 35.51 -8.08 26.20
N PHE A 62 35.84 -9.37 26.41
CA PHE A 62 35.22 -10.18 27.45
C PHE A 62 35.48 -9.64 28.86
N ALA A 63 36.71 -9.28 29.17
CA ALA A 63 37.04 -8.69 30.45
C ALA A 63 36.29 -7.36 30.71
N LYS A 64 36.11 -6.56 29.66
CA LYS A 64 35.35 -5.32 29.76
C LYS A 64 33.86 -5.57 30.01
N LEU A 65 33.26 -6.54 29.33
CA LEU A 65 31.86 -6.90 29.55
C LEU A 65 31.61 -7.41 30.97
N GLU A 66 32.50 -8.26 31.48
CA GLU A 66 32.46 -8.73 32.88
C GLU A 66 32.60 -7.57 33.89
N ALA A 67 33.46 -6.61 33.62
CA ALA A 67 33.61 -5.42 34.45
C ALA A 67 32.38 -4.52 34.44
N GLU A 68 31.64 -4.51 33.36
CA GLU A 68 30.35 -3.81 33.22
C GLU A 68 29.17 -4.62 33.82
N GLY A 69 29.42 -5.83 34.38
CA GLY A 69 28.39 -6.70 34.94
C GLY A 69 27.53 -7.41 33.88
N ILE A 70 27.99 -7.49 32.65
CA ILE A 70 27.37 -8.17 31.58
C ILE A 70 27.91 -9.60 31.47
N ASP A 71 27.01 -10.61 31.54
CA ASP A 71 27.41 -11.99 31.31
C ASP A 71 27.88 -12.14 29.85
N PRO A 72 29.11 -12.66 29.60
CA PRO A 72 29.71 -12.72 28.26
C PRO A 72 29.10 -13.82 27.37
N VAL A 73 27.78 -13.95 27.35
CA VAL A 73 27.04 -14.76 26.37
C VAL A 73 26.77 -13.92 25.14
N LEU A 74 27.39 -14.27 24.02
CA LEU A 74 27.31 -13.50 22.78
C LEU A 74 26.71 -14.32 21.66
N PHE A 75 25.85 -13.67 20.89
CA PHE A 75 25.40 -14.19 19.60
C PHE A 75 26.22 -13.50 18.50
N GLY A 76 27.10 -14.28 17.84
CA GLY A 76 28.00 -13.76 16.81
C GLY A 76 27.43 -13.85 15.41
N LEU A 77 27.79 -12.87 14.60
CA LEU A 77 27.56 -12.87 13.16
C LEU A 77 28.90 -12.72 12.46
N THR A 78 29.09 -13.38 11.34
CA THR A 78 30.22 -13.07 10.46
C THR A 78 29.98 -11.70 9.81
N ASP A 79 31.05 -11.09 9.29
CA ASP A 79 30.97 -9.83 8.52
C ASP A 79 29.98 -9.95 7.35
N LYS A 80 30.00 -11.07 6.65
CA LYS A 80 29.10 -11.40 5.54
C LYS A 80 27.65 -11.51 6.01
N ASP A 81 27.39 -12.16 7.14
CA ASP A 81 26.04 -12.32 7.68
C ASP A 81 25.50 -10.98 8.18
N PHE A 82 26.37 -10.16 8.79
CA PHE A 82 26.00 -8.80 9.17
C PHE A 82 25.63 -7.94 7.98
N GLU A 83 26.40 -7.99 6.89
CA GLU A 83 26.08 -7.29 5.63
C GLU A 83 24.74 -7.77 5.07
N MET A 84 24.46 -9.08 5.09
CA MET A 84 23.20 -9.64 4.64
C MET A 84 22.02 -9.12 5.47
N ILE A 85 22.13 -9.10 6.79
CA ILE A 85 21.11 -8.55 7.68
C ILE A 85 20.90 -7.06 7.40
N ALA A 86 21.96 -6.29 7.24
CA ALA A 86 21.86 -4.86 6.92
C ALA A 86 21.13 -4.61 5.61
N ARG A 87 21.39 -5.41 4.57
CA ARG A 87 20.66 -5.36 3.29
C ARG A 87 19.19 -5.73 3.46
N ASN A 88 18.89 -6.77 4.23
CA ASN A 88 17.51 -7.19 4.47
C ASN A 88 16.73 -6.10 5.20
N PHE A 89 17.30 -5.46 6.21
CA PHE A 89 16.66 -4.33 6.89
C PHE A 89 16.46 -3.13 5.96
N ALA A 90 17.40 -2.85 5.06
CA ALA A 90 17.24 -1.80 4.07
C ALA A 90 16.06 -2.09 3.13
N GLN A 91 15.93 -3.32 2.65
CA GLN A 91 14.81 -3.74 1.80
C GLN A 91 13.46 -3.66 2.55
N ILE A 92 13.40 -4.11 3.79
CA ILE A 92 12.19 -4.04 4.62
C ILE A 92 11.76 -2.58 4.80
N ARG A 93 12.70 -1.70 5.15
CA ARG A 93 12.44 -0.26 5.32
C ARG A 93 11.96 0.38 4.02
N GLN A 94 12.61 0.07 2.90
CA GLN A 94 12.19 0.55 1.58
C GLN A 94 10.76 0.09 1.27
N LYS A 95 10.46 -1.19 1.50
CA LYS A 95 9.14 -1.74 1.25
C LYS A 95 8.06 -1.09 2.11
N LEU A 96 8.37 -0.84 3.37
CA LEU A 96 7.46 -0.12 4.28
C LEU A 96 7.19 1.30 3.78
N GLN A 97 8.21 2.00 3.33
CA GLN A 97 8.07 3.34 2.77
C GLN A 97 7.24 3.36 1.49
N GLU A 98 7.49 2.43 0.55
CA GLU A 98 6.69 2.28 -0.67
C GLU A 98 5.22 2.01 -0.33
N THR A 99 4.97 1.14 0.65
CA THR A 99 3.60 0.81 1.08
C THR A 99 2.90 2.01 1.71
N ASN A 100 3.60 2.78 2.55
CA ASN A 100 3.05 4.00 3.15
C ASN A 100 2.75 5.07 2.08
N ASN A 101 3.65 5.27 1.11
CA ASN A 101 3.42 6.20 0.01
C ASN A 101 2.20 5.79 -0.82
N LEU A 102 2.08 4.49 -1.14
CA LEU A 102 0.93 3.97 -1.85
C LEU A 102 -0.37 4.20 -1.07
N LEU A 103 -0.37 3.97 0.24
CA LEU A 103 -1.52 4.23 1.10
C LEU A 103 -1.90 5.72 1.12
N GLU A 104 -0.92 6.62 1.17
CA GLU A 104 -1.15 8.07 1.09
C GLU A 104 -1.76 8.49 -0.25
N GLU A 105 -1.28 7.93 -1.36
CA GLU A 105 -1.86 8.17 -2.69
C GLU A 105 -3.32 7.71 -2.77
N TYR A 106 -3.63 6.50 -2.26
CA TYR A 106 -5.01 6.03 -2.18
C TYR A 106 -5.89 6.92 -1.31
N LYS A 107 -5.38 7.33 -0.15
CA LYS A 107 -6.10 8.22 0.76
C LYS A 107 -6.39 9.56 0.10
N LYS A 108 -5.40 10.15 -0.57
CA LYS A 108 -5.55 11.39 -1.32
C LYS A 108 -6.60 11.27 -2.42
N TYR A 109 -6.55 10.18 -3.20
CA TYR A 109 -7.49 9.96 -4.30
C TYR A 109 -8.92 9.81 -3.82
N TYR A 110 -9.17 9.11 -2.71
CA TYR A 110 -10.53 8.81 -2.25
C TYR A 110 -11.09 9.77 -1.21
N GLU A 111 -10.26 10.48 -0.48
CA GLU A 111 -10.69 11.33 0.63
C GLU A 111 -10.51 12.84 0.39
N GLU A 112 -9.58 13.26 -0.47
CA GLU A 112 -9.28 14.68 -0.72
C GLU A 112 -9.94 15.23 -1.99
N THR A 113 -10.67 14.42 -2.75
CA THR A 113 -11.41 14.87 -3.94
C THR A 113 -12.70 15.59 -3.51
N GLU A 114 -12.59 16.82 -3.10
CA GLU A 114 -13.63 17.85 -3.11
C GLU A 114 -13.09 19.10 -3.80
#